data_1b54dd0a21d969d0f36c8e90b45b7cd3
#
_entry.id   1b54dd0a21d969d0f36c8e90b45b7cd3
#
_cell.length_a   1.000
_cell.length_b   1.000
_cell.length_c   1.000
_cell.angle_alpha   90.00
_cell.angle_beta   90.00
_cell.angle_gamma   90.00
#
_symmetry.space_group_name_H-M   'P 1'
#
loop_
_entity.id
_entity.type
_entity.pdbx_description
1 polymer ?
#
loop_
_entity_poly.entity_id
_entity_poly.type
_entity_poly.pdbx_seq_one_letter_code
_entity_poly.pdbx_strand_id
1 'polypeptide(L)'
;MDALIDKIKISPSLLGKLIETDINKSTDSELKNSLEKNGYLFLRNIINSDEIETAKNDVFKRLNEVNELKEPYKDGISSGISNRDEMYNNRGDFWESVSSIKSLRQVTNGKSLENVFSKIFGSPSIGFDFIFLRAVAGGKFTHMHCDAGFFTRATEQVLTCWLVFTEVNLDKGPLFVIEGSHKFKDVQDKYVGFDVDIHKDKKATIETHPIQYAEERNSKILTAEFKPGDAVIFGMYTVHGTLENHAKDNKIRLTCDIRFQPKSEPKDPRY
;
A
#
# COMPACT_ATOMS: atom_id res chain seq x y z
N MET A 1 14.94 -16.24 3.52
CA MET A 1 14.19 -15.62 4.65
C MET A 1 12.79 -16.18 4.68
N ASP A 2 12.20 -16.31 5.85
CA ASP A 2 10.86 -16.87 5.98
C ASP A 2 9.80 -15.78 5.77
N ALA A 3 8.72 -16.11 5.07
CA ALA A 3 7.54 -15.26 4.95
C ALA A 3 6.58 -15.61 6.09
N LEU A 4 6.28 -14.65 6.96
CA LEU A 4 5.40 -14.83 8.12
C LEU A 4 4.17 -13.93 8.04
N ILE A 5 3.03 -14.46 8.51
CA ILE A 5 1.83 -13.69 8.82
C ILE A 5 1.38 -14.12 10.21
N ASP A 6 1.26 -13.17 11.13
CA ASP A 6 0.87 -13.42 12.52
C ASP A 6 1.67 -14.59 13.15
N LYS A 7 3.00 -14.54 12.99
CA LYS A 7 3.97 -15.55 13.46
C LYS A 7 3.87 -16.92 12.79
N ILE A 8 2.94 -17.11 11.85
CA ILE A 8 2.78 -18.38 11.13
C ILE A 8 3.55 -18.31 9.80
N LYS A 9 4.39 -19.30 9.56
CA LYS A 9 5.18 -19.41 8.33
C LYS A 9 4.30 -19.87 7.17
N ILE A 10 4.36 -19.15 6.06
CA ILE A 10 3.70 -19.53 4.81
C ILE A 10 4.48 -20.70 4.19
N SER A 11 3.77 -21.76 3.81
CA SER A 11 4.39 -22.88 3.10
C SER A 11 4.90 -22.44 1.72
N PRO A 12 6.02 -23.01 1.22
CA PRO A 12 6.51 -22.69 -0.13
C PRO A 12 5.50 -22.99 -1.24
N SER A 13 4.60 -23.96 -1.04
CA SER A 13 3.55 -24.30 -2.01
C SER A 13 2.46 -23.23 -2.11
N LEU A 14 2.24 -22.46 -1.04
CA LEU A 14 1.23 -21.42 -0.97
C LEU A 14 1.78 -20.05 -1.34
N LEU A 15 3.10 -19.84 -1.17
CA LEU A 15 3.78 -18.60 -1.50
C LEU A 15 4.01 -18.52 -3.02
N GLY A 16 3.55 -17.43 -3.64
CA GLY A 16 3.80 -17.11 -5.03
C GLY A 16 4.56 -15.79 -5.19
N LYS A 17 4.94 -15.48 -6.43
CA LYS A 17 5.62 -14.24 -6.78
C LYS A 17 4.70 -13.32 -7.57
N LEU A 18 4.73 -12.02 -7.26
CA LEU A 18 4.16 -10.99 -8.12
C LEU A 18 4.88 -10.98 -9.47
N ILE A 19 4.10 -10.83 -10.54
CA ILE A 19 4.61 -10.74 -11.91
C ILE A 19 4.91 -9.27 -12.20
N GLU A 20 6.15 -8.97 -12.57
CA GLU A 20 6.56 -7.61 -12.94
C GLU A 20 5.92 -7.17 -14.27
N THR A 21 5.53 -5.92 -14.33
CA THR A 21 5.03 -5.25 -15.52
C THR A 21 5.97 -4.09 -15.87
N ASP A 22 6.53 -4.09 -17.07
CA ASP A 22 7.39 -3.01 -17.54
C ASP A 22 6.53 -1.90 -18.16
N ILE A 23 6.28 -0.84 -17.38
CA ILE A 23 5.44 0.28 -17.80
C ILE A 23 5.99 1.03 -19.02
N ASN A 24 7.30 0.99 -19.24
CA ASN A 24 7.94 1.70 -20.35
C ASN A 24 7.80 0.94 -21.67
N LYS A 25 7.68 -0.39 -21.61
CA LYS A 25 7.52 -1.26 -22.78
C LYS A 25 6.07 -1.60 -23.09
N SER A 26 5.19 -1.53 -22.09
CA SER A 26 3.78 -1.88 -22.26
C SER A 26 2.99 -0.73 -22.89
N THR A 27 2.07 -1.06 -23.76
CA THR A 27 1.02 -0.15 -24.25
C THR A 27 -0.07 0.04 -23.19
N ASP A 28 -0.91 1.06 -23.32
CA ASP A 28 -2.03 1.30 -22.40
C ASP A 28 -2.99 0.09 -22.36
N SER A 29 -3.23 -0.55 -23.52
CA SER A 29 -4.06 -1.75 -23.61
C SER A 29 -3.45 -2.94 -22.87
N GLU A 30 -2.13 -3.15 -22.99
CA GLU A 30 -1.44 -4.22 -22.27
C GLU A 30 -1.45 -4.01 -20.75
N LEU A 31 -1.34 -2.76 -20.29
CA LEU A 31 -1.46 -2.42 -18.87
C LEU A 31 -2.87 -2.74 -18.34
N LYS A 32 -3.91 -2.33 -19.07
CA LYS A 32 -5.31 -2.66 -18.71
C LYS A 32 -5.54 -4.17 -18.68
N ASN A 33 -5.12 -4.88 -19.71
CA ASN A 33 -5.26 -6.34 -19.78
C ASN A 33 -4.51 -7.04 -18.64
N SER A 34 -3.33 -6.55 -18.27
CA SER A 34 -2.56 -7.09 -17.14
C SER A 34 -3.27 -6.86 -15.81
N LEU A 35 -3.83 -5.67 -15.61
CA LEU A 35 -4.60 -5.33 -14.42
C LEU A 35 -5.88 -6.18 -14.32
N GLU A 36 -6.64 -6.33 -15.41
CA GLU A 36 -7.83 -7.17 -15.47
C GLU A 36 -7.53 -8.67 -15.27
N LYS A 37 -6.41 -9.14 -15.80
CA LYS A 37 -5.98 -10.53 -15.68
C LYS A 37 -5.52 -10.87 -14.27
N ASN A 38 -4.60 -10.06 -13.73
CA ASN A 38 -3.88 -10.36 -12.49
C ASN A 38 -4.51 -9.70 -11.25
N GLY A 39 -5.30 -8.63 -11.42
CA GLY A 39 -5.84 -7.79 -10.34
C GLY A 39 -4.85 -6.77 -9.79
N TYR A 40 -3.64 -6.72 -10.35
CA TYR A 40 -2.58 -5.80 -9.97
C TYR A 40 -1.59 -5.56 -11.11
N LEU A 41 -0.81 -4.48 -10.95
CA LEU A 41 0.42 -4.21 -11.72
C LEU A 41 1.56 -4.07 -10.72
N PHE A 42 2.64 -4.84 -10.89
CA PHE A 42 3.86 -4.68 -10.12
C PHE A 42 4.90 -3.95 -10.96
N LEU A 43 5.22 -2.73 -10.58
CA LEU A 43 6.05 -1.81 -11.34
C LEU A 43 7.35 -1.52 -10.57
N ARG A 44 8.48 -1.54 -11.30
CA ARG A 44 9.78 -1.24 -10.73
C ARG A 44 10.19 0.20 -11.02
N ASN A 45 10.77 0.84 -10.01
CA ASN A 45 11.48 2.12 -10.15
C ASN A 45 10.67 3.17 -10.93
N ILE A 46 9.41 3.40 -10.52
CA ILE A 46 8.50 4.34 -11.19
C ILE A 46 8.68 5.80 -10.74
N ILE A 47 9.45 6.00 -9.68
CA ILE A 47 9.80 7.32 -9.14
C ILE A 47 11.32 7.44 -9.11
N ASN A 48 11.81 8.64 -9.39
CA ASN A 48 13.24 8.95 -9.31
C ASN A 48 13.79 8.66 -7.90
N SER A 49 14.97 8.03 -7.84
CA SER A 49 15.59 7.63 -6.58
C SER A 49 15.90 8.80 -5.64
N ASP A 50 16.30 9.95 -6.18
CA ASP A 50 16.64 11.13 -5.38
C ASP A 50 15.38 11.77 -4.77
N GLU A 51 14.24 11.74 -5.50
CA GLU A 51 12.95 12.18 -4.97
C GLU A 51 12.48 11.28 -3.83
N ILE A 52 12.59 9.95 -3.99
CA ILE A 52 12.27 8.97 -2.94
C ILE A 52 13.15 9.17 -1.72
N GLU A 53 14.46 9.30 -1.92
CA GLU A 53 15.42 9.46 -0.81
C GLU A 53 15.17 10.76 -0.04
N THR A 54 14.90 11.88 -0.74
CA THR A 54 14.57 13.17 -0.14
C THR A 54 13.29 13.07 0.69
N ALA A 55 12.21 12.54 0.11
CA ALA A 55 10.93 12.37 0.81
C ALA A 55 11.05 11.44 2.03
N LYS A 56 11.76 10.31 1.90
CA LYS A 56 12.05 9.39 3.01
C LYS A 56 12.76 10.11 4.16
N ASN A 57 13.83 10.86 3.85
CA ASN A 57 14.62 11.55 4.87
C ASN A 57 13.80 12.63 5.61
N ASP A 58 12.93 13.36 4.90
CA ASP A 58 12.05 14.35 5.49
C ASP A 58 11.00 13.69 6.41
N VAL A 59 10.43 12.56 6.00
CA VAL A 59 9.53 11.76 6.84
C VAL A 59 10.27 11.22 8.07
N PHE A 60 11.48 10.67 7.90
CA PHE A 60 12.29 10.18 9.02
C PHE A 60 12.66 11.28 10.01
N LYS A 61 12.95 12.49 9.52
CA LYS A 61 13.16 13.65 10.38
C LYS A 61 11.93 13.92 11.26
N ARG A 62 10.72 13.88 10.69
CA ARG A 62 9.47 14.05 11.46
C ARG A 62 9.26 12.94 12.48
N LEU A 63 9.55 11.68 12.13
CA LEU A 63 9.48 10.56 13.09
C LEU A 63 10.50 10.71 14.22
N ASN A 64 11.69 11.25 13.92
CA ASN A 64 12.70 11.52 14.93
C ASN A 64 12.29 12.63 15.91
N GLU A 65 11.60 13.67 15.45
CA GLU A 65 11.08 14.75 16.30
C GLU A 65 10.12 14.24 17.39
N VAL A 66 9.46 13.11 17.18
CA VAL A 66 8.60 12.41 18.16
C VAL A 66 9.27 11.20 18.81
N ASN A 67 10.59 11.13 18.74
CA ASN A 67 11.45 10.07 19.32
C ASN A 67 11.20 8.65 18.79
N GLU A 68 10.62 8.47 17.60
CA GLU A 68 10.34 7.14 17.05
C GLU A 68 11.55 6.48 16.38
N LEU A 69 12.59 7.26 16.06
CA LEU A 69 13.82 6.75 15.47
C LEU A 69 15.02 6.98 16.40
N LYS A 70 16.00 6.10 16.29
CA LYS A 70 17.34 6.28 16.89
C LYS A 70 18.20 7.13 15.99
N GLU A 71 19.12 7.89 16.60
CA GLU A 71 20.16 8.59 15.84
C GLU A 71 21.21 7.59 15.31
N PRO A 72 21.74 7.78 14.11
CA PRO A 72 21.30 8.80 13.12
C PRO A 72 19.96 8.40 12.48
N TYR A 73 18.95 9.27 12.58
CA TYR A 73 17.57 8.96 12.17
C TYR A 73 17.44 8.48 10.71
N LYS A 74 18.37 8.85 9.84
CA LYS A 74 18.42 8.43 8.43
C LYS A 74 18.55 6.92 8.25
N ASP A 75 19.05 6.21 9.26
CA ASP A 75 19.15 4.74 9.23
C ASP A 75 17.79 4.05 9.39
N GLY A 76 16.78 4.81 9.83
CA GLY A 76 15.39 4.32 9.99
C GLY A 76 15.23 3.27 11.10
N ILE A 77 16.13 3.23 12.09
CA ILE A 77 16.06 2.26 13.19
C ILE A 77 15.02 2.72 14.21
N SER A 78 14.02 1.89 14.47
CA SER A 78 13.00 2.21 15.48
C SER A 78 13.60 2.31 16.88
N SER A 79 13.20 3.35 17.61
CA SER A 79 13.54 3.51 19.04
C SER A 79 12.68 2.62 19.94
N GLY A 80 11.49 2.21 19.46
CA GLY A 80 10.45 1.57 20.28
C GLY A 80 9.64 2.56 21.12
N ILE A 81 9.91 3.87 21.02
CA ILE A 81 9.24 4.95 21.78
C ILE A 81 8.46 5.81 20.79
N SER A 82 7.42 6.50 21.27
CA SER A 82 6.69 7.52 20.52
C SER A 82 6.13 8.56 21.46
N ASN A 83 6.46 9.84 21.22
CA ASN A 83 5.94 10.98 21.98
C ASN A 83 4.85 11.73 21.21
N ARG A 84 4.20 11.10 20.23
CA ARG A 84 3.13 11.72 19.44
C ARG A 84 1.98 12.22 20.30
N ASP A 85 1.54 11.36 21.24
CA ASP A 85 0.38 11.64 22.10
C ASP A 85 0.68 12.75 23.13
N GLU A 86 1.97 13.07 23.38
CA GLU A 86 2.42 14.17 24.23
C GLU A 86 2.55 15.50 23.45
N MET A 87 2.90 15.41 22.17
CA MET A 87 3.23 16.58 21.34
C MET A 87 2.07 17.03 20.45
N TYR A 88 1.07 16.18 20.22
CA TYR A 88 -0.06 16.45 19.33
C TYR A 88 -1.38 16.14 20.03
N ASN A 89 -2.43 16.91 19.76
CA ASN A 89 -3.75 16.72 20.35
C ASN A 89 -4.36 15.36 20.00
N ASN A 90 -4.07 14.86 18.81
CA ASN A 90 -4.44 13.53 18.36
C ASN A 90 -3.44 13.01 17.33
N ARG A 91 -3.46 11.70 17.07
CA ARG A 91 -2.56 11.03 16.11
C ARG A 91 -2.78 11.49 14.66
N GLY A 92 -3.98 11.93 14.33
CA GLY A 92 -4.32 12.45 13.01
C GLY A 92 -3.53 13.71 12.68
N ASP A 93 -3.43 14.65 13.62
CA ASP A 93 -2.71 15.92 13.43
C ASP A 93 -1.22 15.71 13.08
N PHE A 94 -0.59 14.71 13.74
CA PHE A 94 0.78 14.35 13.39
C PHE A 94 0.89 13.86 11.94
N TRP A 95 0.04 12.88 11.56
CA TRP A 95 0.09 12.31 10.22
C TRP A 95 -0.32 13.31 9.15
N GLU A 96 -1.24 14.23 9.43
CA GLU A 96 -1.57 15.34 8.54
C GLU A 96 -0.36 16.24 8.30
N SER A 97 0.38 16.60 9.37
CA SER A 97 1.60 17.39 9.28
C SER A 97 2.70 16.68 8.49
N VAL A 98 2.84 15.36 8.61
CA VAL A 98 3.78 14.57 7.82
C VAL A 98 3.32 14.46 6.37
N SER A 99 2.03 14.20 6.15
CA SER A 99 1.45 14.06 4.80
C SER A 99 1.51 15.35 3.98
N SER A 100 1.63 16.52 4.62
CA SER A 100 1.76 17.82 3.95
C SER A 100 3.19 18.18 3.55
N ILE A 101 4.20 17.38 3.88
CA ILE A 101 5.61 17.61 3.51
C ILE A 101 5.75 17.73 1.99
N LYS A 102 6.35 18.83 1.52
CA LYS A 102 6.45 19.12 0.09
C LYS A 102 7.15 18.05 -0.72
N SER A 103 8.26 17.50 -0.24
CA SER A 103 9.00 16.43 -0.91
C SER A 103 8.17 15.13 -1.00
N LEU A 104 7.42 14.81 0.05
CA LEU A 104 6.50 13.67 0.04
C LEU A 104 5.37 13.89 -0.97
N ARG A 105 4.76 15.09 -1.01
CA ARG A 105 3.71 15.43 -1.98
C ARG A 105 4.20 15.42 -3.41
N GLN A 106 5.44 15.83 -3.65
CA GLN A 106 6.05 15.72 -4.98
C GLN A 106 6.13 14.28 -5.47
N VAL A 107 6.38 13.33 -4.59
CA VAL A 107 6.37 11.91 -4.89
C VAL A 107 4.94 11.38 -5.04
N THR A 108 4.06 11.64 -4.07
CA THR A 108 2.73 10.99 -3.99
C THR A 108 1.69 11.59 -4.94
N ASN A 109 1.78 12.89 -5.24
CA ASN A 109 0.82 13.63 -6.07
C ASN A 109 1.53 14.34 -7.25
N GLY A 110 2.80 14.01 -7.50
CA GLY A 110 3.60 14.61 -8.57
C GLY A 110 3.33 14.03 -9.95
N LYS A 111 3.93 14.67 -10.95
CA LYS A 111 3.75 14.31 -12.37
C LYS A 111 4.16 12.88 -12.71
N SER A 112 5.13 12.30 -12.00
CA SER A 112 5.58 10.92 -12.24
C SER A 112 4.43 9.93 -12.05
N LEU A 113 3.74 9.97 -10.90
CA LEU A 113 2.58 9.10 -10.66
C LEU A 113 1.38 9.50 -11.51
N GLU A 114 1.09 10.79 -11.69
CA GLU A 114 0.01 11.24 -12.56
C GLU A 114 0.15 10.66 -13.99
N ASN A 115 1.37 10.66 -14.54
CA ASN A 115 1.64 10.08 -15.86
C ASN A 115 1.47 8.56 -15.88
N VAL A 116 1.96 7.85 -14.85
CA VAL A 116 1.77 6.40 -14.70
C VAL A 116 0.28 6.05 -14.72
N PHE A 117 -0.51 6.72 -13.89
CA PHE A 117 -1.96 6.45 -13.81
C PHE A 117 -2.71 6.90 -15.07
N SER A 118 -2.34 8.02 -15.67
CA SER A 118 -2.93 8.45 -16.94
C SER A 118 -2.71 7.43 -18.05
N LYS A 119 -1.54 6.79 -18.09
CA LYS A 119 -1.26 5.70 -19.02
C LYS A 119 -2.11 4.46 -18.70
N ILE A 120 -2.25 4.07 -17.43
CA ILE A 120 -3.07 2.92 -17.02
C ILE A 120 -4.56 3.15 -17.35
N PHE A 121 -5.09 4.36 -17.10
CA PHE A 121 -6.48 4.69 -17.40
C PHE A 121 -6.71 4.97 -18.90
N GLY A 122 -5.66 5.29 -19.68
CA GLY A 122 -5.78 5.79 -21.05
C GLY A 122 -6.45 7.17 -21.13
N SER A 123 -6.42 7.94 -20.05
CA SER A 123 -7.02 9.27 -19.90
C SER A 123 -6.34 10.03 -18.75
N PRO A 124 -6.46 11.39 -18.69
CA PRO A 124 -5.89 12.14 -17.59
C PRO A 124 -6.37 11.62 -16.22
N SER A 125 -5.43 11.47 -15.30
CA SER A 125 -5.70 11.01 -13.93
C SER A 125 -5.60 12.13 -12.90
N ILE A 126 -6.14 11.89 -11.71
CA ILE A 126 -6.02 12.75 -10.55
C ILE A 126 -5.80 11.91 -9.30
N GLY A 127 -4.82 12.31 -8.48
CA GLY A 127 -4.60 11.71 -7.16
C GLY A 127 -5.55 12.29 -6.11
N PHE A 128 -5.78 11.50 -5.07
CA PHE A 128 -6.50 11.96 -3.87
C PHE A 128 -5.56 12.78 -2.99
N ASP A 129 -6.11 13.76 -2.27
CA ASP A 129 -5.32 14.55 -1.32
C ASP A 129 -4.97 13.73 -0.07
N PHE A 130 -5.82 12.78 0.29
CA PHE A 130 -5.56 11.84 1.37
C PHE A 130 -4.57 10.75 0.92
N ILE A 131 -3.48 10.60 1.65
CA ILE A 131 -2.50 9.52 1.50
C ILE A 131 -2.38 8.76 2.82
N PHE A 132 -2.16 7.44 2.74
CA PHE A 132 -2.02 6.61 3.93
C PHE A 132 -0.55 6.19 4.10
N LEU A 133 0.22 6.99 4.85
CA LEU A 133 1.63 6.71 5.12
C LEU A 133 1.77 5.66 6.24
N ARG A 134 2.60 4.66 6.00
CA ARG A 134 2.83 3.55 6.93
C ARG A 134 4.31 3.46 7.31
N ALA A 135 4.62 3.81 8.57
CA ALA A 135 5.89 3.53 9.21
C ALA A 135 5.74 2.30 10.11
N VAL A 136 6.17 1.13 9.64
CA VAL A 136 5.90 -0.16 10.27
C VAL A 136 7.16 -0.70 10.93
N ALA A 137 7.17 -0.72 12.26
CA ALA A 137 8.22 -1.32 13.08
C ALA A 137 8.07 -2.84 13.16
N GLY A 138 9.07 -3.52 13.76
CA GLY A 138 9.05 -4.97 13.96
C GLY A 138 7.83 -5.47 14.74
N GLY A 139 7.36 -6.68 14.42
CA GLY A 139 6.21 -7.34 15.02
C GLY A 139 4.85 -6.84 14.54
N LYS A 140 4.80 -5.99 13.50
CA LYS A 140 3.54 -5.39 12.98
C LYS A 140 3.31 -5.77 11.52
N PHE A 141 2.04 -5.84 11.15
CA PHE A 141 1.58 -6.09 9.78
C PHE A 141 0.23 -5.40 9.51
N THR A 142 -0.19 -5.36 8.27
CA THR A 142 -1.52 -4.88 7.89
C THR A 142 -2.43 -6.09 7.66
N HIS A 143 -3.57 -6.11 8.37
CA HIS A 143 -4.57 -7.16 8.22
C HIS A 143 -5.11 -7.24 6.79
N MET A 144 -5.51 -8.44 6.38
CA MET A 144 -6.08 -8.70 5.07
C MET A 144 -7.42 -7.98 4.90
N HIS A 145 -7.58 -7.27 3.78
CA HIS A 145 -8.76 -6.49 3.43
C HIS A 145 -8.82 -6.25 1.92
N CYS A 146 -9.88 -5.61 1.47
CA CYS A 146 -9.94 -4.93 0.17
C CYS A 146 -10.38 -3.48 0.38
N ASP A 147 -10.06 -2.61 -0.58
CA ASP A 147 -10.28 -1.17 -0.41
C ASP A 147 -11.73 -0.73 -0.72
N ALA A 148 -12.57 -1.59 -1.29
CA ALA A 148 -13.90 -1.25 -1.77
C ALA A 148 -14.79 -0.55 -0.73
N GLY A 149 -14.73 -0.97 0.55
CA GLY A 149 -15.54 -0.36 1.61
C GLY A 149 -15.16 1.08 1.99
N PHE A 150 -14.00 1.56 1.54
CA PHE A 150 -13.51 2.90 1.85
C PHE A 150 -13.85 3.93 0.77
N PHE A 151 -14.04 3.52 -0.49
CA PHE A 151 -14.23 4.40 -1.65
C PHE A 151 -15.55 4.13 -2.36
N THR A 152 -16.67 4.36 -1.66
CA THR A 152 -18.01 3.90 -2.08
C THR A 152 -18.93 5.01 -2.60
N ARG A 153 -18.50 6.30 -2.50
CA ARG A 153 -19.40 7.43 -2.73
C ARG A 153 -19.16 8.15 -4.06
N ALA A 154 -18.44 7.52 -4.98
CA ALA A 154 -18.16 8.09 -6.29
C ALA A 154 -17.88 6.98 -7.31
N THR A 155 -16.82 7.12 -8.11
CA THR A 155 -16.47 6.13 -9.13
C THR A 155 -15.87 4.85 -8.52
N GLU A 156 -16.14 3.71 -9.15
CA GLU A 156 -15.43 2.45 -8.87
C GLU A 156 -14.05 2.37 -9.55
N GLN A 157 -13.72 3.34 -10.39
CA GLN A 157 -12.44 3.39 -11.11
C GLN A 157 -11.31 3.97 -10.24
N VAL A 158 -11.29 3.65 -8.94
CA VAL A 158 -10.20 4.03 -8.05
C VAL A 158 -9.17 2.90 -8.02
N LEU A 159 -7.91 3.27 -8.23
CA LEU A 159 -6.77 2.37 -8.08
C LEU A 159 -5.90 2.83 -6.91
N THR A 160 -5.46 1.88 -6.11
CA THR A 160 -4.50 2.09 -5.03
C THR A 160 -3.09 1.81 -5.54
N CYS A 161 -2.16 2.70 -5.24
CA CYS A 161 -0.73 2.53 -5.40
C CYS A 161 -0.09 2.32 -4.03
N TRP A 162 0.38 1.13 -3.75
CA TRP A 162 1.27 0.87 -2.62
C TRP A 162 2.70 1.16 -3.05
N LEU A 163 3.24 2.33 -2.66
CA LEU A 163 4.56 2.83 -3.04
C LEU A 163 5.57 2.62 -1.92
N VAL A 164 6.78 2.24 -2.27
CA VAL A 164 7.86 1.85 -1.34
C VAL A 164 8.93 2.93 -1.24
N PHE A 165 9.26 3.35 0.00
CA PHE A 165 10.31 4.34 0.29
C PHE A 165 11.57 3.71 0.90
N THR A 166 11.47 2.51 1.48
CA THR A 166 12.60 1.77 2.04
C THR A 166 12.72 0.41 1.38
N GLU A 167 13.90 -0.21 1.39
CA GLU A 167 14.03 -1.58 0.93
C GLU A 167 13.16 -2.53 1.79
N VAL A 168 12.40 -3.41 1.13
CA VAL A 168 11.45 -4.33 1.78
C VAL A 168 11.72 -5.75 1.32
N ASN A 169 12.53 -6.47 2.07
CA ASN A 169 12.75 -7.91 1.91
C ASN A 169 11.61 -8.70 2.58
N LEU A 170 11.56 -10.02 2.39
CA LEU A 170 10.48 -10.85 2.94
C LEU A 170 10.32 -10.72 4.46
N ASP A 171 11.40 -10.54 5.19
CA ASP A 171 11.37 -10.36 6.65
C ASP A 171 10.92 -8.96 7.12
N LYS A 172 10.88 -7.97 6.21
CA LYS A 172 10.34 -6.61 6.50
C LYS A 172 8.86 -6.47 6.22
N GLY A 173 8.18 -7.57 5.94
CA GLY A 173 6.74 -7.60 5.78
C GLY A 173 6.23 -6.89 4.53
N PRO A 174 6.64 -7.31 3.32
CA PRO A 174 6.14 -6.75 2.07
C PRO A 174 4.63 -6.92 1.90
N LEU A 175 4.05 -6.14 1.00
CA LEU A 175 2.67 -6.34 0.54
C LEU A 175 2.51 -7.74 -0.03
N PHE A 176 1.37 -8.36 0.26
CA PHE A 176 0.88 -9.53 -0.46
C PHE A 176 -0.48 -9.27 -1.09
N VAL A 177 -0.76 -10.01 -2.16
CA VAL A 177 -2.05 -10.07 -2.84
C VAL A 177 -2.51 -11.53 -2.85
N ILE A 178 -3.79 -11.78 -2.58
CA ILE A 178 -4.40 -13.10 -2.81
C ILE A 178 -4.67 -13.25 -4.31
N GLU A 179 -4.06 -14.26 -4.92
CA GLU A 179 -4.14 -14.51 -6.36
C GLU A 179 -5.58 -14.63 -6.85
N GLY A 180 -5.94 -13.85 -7.88
CA GLY A 180 -7.27 -13.89 -8.49
C GLY A 180 -8.38 -13.24 -7.66
N SER A 181 -8.09 -12.70 -6.47
CA SER A 181 -9.09 -12.23 -5.51
C SER A 181 -9.99 -11.11 -6.01
N HIS A 182 -9.53 -10.28 -6.95
CA HIS A 182 -10.31 -9.23 -7.59
C HIS A 182 -11.53 -9.76 -8.37
N LYS A 183 -11.56 -11.09 -8.66
CA LYS A 183 -12.66 -11.79 -9.34
C LYS A 183 -13.53 -12.63 -8.39
N PHE A 184 -13.23 -12.65 -7.10
CA PHE A 184 -14.02 -13.42 -6.14
C PHE A 184 -15.37 -12.76 -5.94
N LYS A 185 -16.41 -13.50 -6.38
CA LYS A 185 -17.79 -12.98 -6.36
C LYS A 185 -18.29 -12.72 -4.93
N ASP A 186 -17.96 -13.59 -4.00
CA ASP A 186 -18.31 -13.44 -2.58
C ASP A 186 -17.69 -12.17 -1.95
N VAL A 187 -16.47 -11.77 -2.40
CA VAL A 187 -15.85 -10.52 -1.99
C VAL A 187 -16.59 -9.35 -2.59
N GLN A 188 -16.86 -9.36 -3.90
CA GLN A 188 -17.61 -8.30 -4.56
C GLN A 188 -19.00 -8.12 -3.93
N ASP A 189 -19.76 -9.20 -3.76
CA ASP A 189 -21.10 -9.19 -3.17
C ASP A 189 -21.10 -8.68 -1.72
N LYS A 190 -20.05 -9.00 -0.93
CA LYS A 190 -19.89 -8.51 0.45
C LYS A 190 -19.70 -7.00 0.52
N TYR A 191 -18.94 -6.44 -0.41
CA TYR A 191 -18.54 -5.02 -0.36
C TYR A 191 -19.39 -4.11 -1.23
N VAL A 192 -20.27 -4.63 -2.08
CA VAL A 192 -21.27 -3.81 -2.79
C VAL A 192 -22.19 -3.13 -1.78
N GLY A 193 -22.21 -1.80 -1.82
CA GLY A 193 -23.00 -0.99 -0.88
C GLY A 193 -22.49 -0.95 0.57
N PHE A 194 -21.36 -1.61 0.87
CA PHE A 194 -20.72 -1.50 2.18
C PHE A 194 -19.87 -0.23 2.25
N ASP A 195 -20.16 0.63 3.22
CA ASP A 195 -19.41 1.86 3.51
C ASP A 195 -18.99 1.83 4.99
N VAL A 196 -17.69 1.94 5.24
CA VAL A 196 -17.10 1.84 6.61
C VAL A 196 -17.57 2.93 7.56
N ASP A 197 -18.00 4.09 7.04
CA ASP A 197 -18.48 5.19 7.86
C ASP A 197 -19.97 5.03 8.25
N ILE A 198 -20.73 4.29 7.44
CA ILE A 198 -22.16 4.05 7.64
C ILE A 198 -22.36 2.74 8.42
N HIS A 199 -21.68 1.67 8.00
CA HIS A 199 -21.85 0.32 8.55
C HIS A 199 -20.81 0.02 9.63
N LYS A 200 -20.80 0.80 10.71
CA LYS A 200 -19.82 0.68 11.82
C LYS A 200 -19.92 -0.63 12.61
N ASP A 201 -21.00 -1.36 12.45
CA ASP A 201 -21.23 -2.71 12.98
C ASP A 201 -20.48 -3.81 12.21
N LYS A 202 -19.96 -3.49 11.02
CA LYS A 202 -19.23 -4.43 10.15
C LYS A 202 -17.75 -4.05 10.06
N LYS A 203 -16.91 -5.07 9.89
CA LYS A 203 -15.47 -4.87 9.71
C LYS A 203 -15.11 -4.82 8.23
N ALA A 204 -14.26 -3.86 7.86
CA ALA A 204 -13.67 -3.80 6.52
C ALA A 204 -12.62 -4.91 6.31
N THR A 205 -12.03 -5.42 7.39
CA THR A 205 -11.04 -6.49 7.34
C THR A 205 -11.69 -7.86 7.12
N ILE A 206 -10.95 -8.76 6.48
CA ILE A 206 -11.29 -10.16 6.33
C ILE A 206 -10.70 -10.91 7.53
N GLU A 207 -11.57 -11.48 8.39
CA GLU A 207 -11.15 -12.08 9.67
C GLU A 207 -10.48 -13.43 9.53
N THR A 208 -10.75 -14.16 8.44
CA THR A 208 -10.08 -15.44 8.15
C THR A 208 -8.58 -15.21 7.99
N HIS A 209 -7.76 -16.04 8.63
CA HIS A 209 -6.30 -15.94 8.50
C HIS A 209 -5.89 -16.07 7.02
N PRO A 210 -4.98 -15.24 6.49
CA PRO A 210 -4.63 -15.22 5.06
C PRO A 210 -4.19 -16.57 4.49
N ILE A 211 -3.49 -17.39 5.27
CA ILE A 211 -3.08 -18.76 4.86
C ILE A 211 -4.33 -19.61 4.63
N GLN A 212 -5.21 -19.71 5.60
CA GLN A 212 -6.47 -20.44 5.50
C GLN A 212 -7.33 -19.90 4.35
N TYR A 213 -7.43 -18.58 4.23
CA TYR A 213 -8.21 -17.93 3.18
C TYR A 213 -7.74 -18.30 1.76
N ALA A 214 -6.41 -18.36 1.57
CA ALA A 214 -5.82 -18.74 0.30
C ALA A 214 -6.00 -20.26 0.02
N GLU A 215 -5.81 -21.10 1.04
CA GLU A 215 -6.01 -22.58 0.92
C GLU A 215 -7.45 -22.94 0.54
N GLU A 216 -8.44 -22.36 1.24
CA GLU A 216 -9.88 -22.59 0.96
C GLU A 216 -10.29 -22.22 -0.47
N ARG A 217 -9.55 -21.29 -1.11
CA ARG A 217 -9.80 -20.79 -2.47
C ARG A 217 -8.87 -21.38 -3.52
N ASN A 218 -8.01 -22.31 -3.14
CA ASN A 218 -6.96 -22.84 -4.01
C ASN A 218 -6.16 -21.73 -4.72
N SER A 219 -5.88 -20.63 -3.97
CA SER A 219 -5.16 -19.44 -4.42
C SER A 219 -3.81 -19.39 -3.75
N LYS A 220 -2.89 -18.57 -4.30
CA LYS A 220 -1.59 -18.29 -3.68
C LYS A 220 -1.58 -16.94 -2.99
N ILE A 221 -0.66 -16.77 -2.07
CA ILE A 221 -0.26 -15.50 -1.46
C ILE A 221 0.90 -14.97 -2.29
N LEU A 222 0.62 -13.98 -3.16
CA LEU A 222 1.62 -13.42 -4.06
C LEU A 222 2.32 -12.25 -3.39
N THR A 223 3.65 -12.25 -3.38
CA THR A 223 4.47 -11.14 -2.87
C THR A 223 5.78 -11.02 -3.64
N ALA A 224 6.59 -10.03 -3.29
CA ALA A 224 7.92 -9.82 -3.85
C ALA A 224 8.82 -9.13 -2.81
N GLU A 225 10.10 -9.03 -3.13
CA GLU A 225 11.01 -8.08 -2.49
C GLU A 225 10.98 -6.77 -3.28
N PHE A 226 11.02 -5.64 -2.57
CA PHE A 226 10.85 -4.31 -3.16
C PHE A 226 12.05 -3.42 -2.86
N LYS A 227 12.36 -2.56 -3.82
CA LYS A 227 13.33 -1.47 -3.67
C LYS A 227 12.61 -0.13 -3.59
N PRO A 228 13.24 0.91 -3.00
CA PRO A 228 12.66 2.25 -3.03
C PRO A 228 12.27 2.69 -4.44
N GLY A 229 11.06 3.23 -4.60
CA GLY A 229 10.49 3.61 -5.89
C GLY A 229 9.72 2.50 -6.63
N ASP A 230 9.71 1.26 -6.11
CA ASP A 230 8.82 0.20 -6.61
C ASP A 230 7.39 0.42 -6.11
N ALA A 231 6.42 -0.07 -6.90
CA ALA A 231 5.01 0.02 -6.51
C ALA A 231 4.18 -1.19 -6.97
N VAL A 232 3.11 -1.46 -6.22
CA VAL A 232 2.03 -2.33 -6.67
C VAL A 232 0.77 -1.50 -6.80
N ILE A 233 0.16 -1.52 -7.99
CA ILE A 233 -1.09 -0.82 -8.29
C ILE A 233 -2.19 -1.85 -8.43
N PHE A 234 -3.33 -1.65 -7.75
CA PHE A 234 -4.43 -2.60 -7.76
C PHE A 234 -5.79 -1.91 -7.58
N GLY A 235 -6.85 -2.60 -8.01
CA GLY A 235 -8.23 -2.13 -7.90
C GLY A 235 -8.84 -2.41 -6.53
N MET A 236 -9.99 -1.80 -6.27
CA MET A 236 -10.65 -1.79 -4.96
C MET A 236 -11.03 -3.18 -4.43
N TYR A 237 -11.29 -4.16 -5.29
CA TYR A 237 -11.69 -5.51 -4.88
C TYR A 237 -10.51 -6.49 -4.72
N THR A 238 -9.29 -6.05 -4.99
CA THR A 238 -8.10 -6.89 -4.78
C THR A 238 -7.86 -7.10 -3.28
N VAL A 239 -7.96 -8.35 -2.84
CA VAL A 239 -7.69 -8.71 -1.44
C VAL A 239 -6.19 -8.70 -1.19
N HIS A 240 -5.77 -7.90 -0.24
CA HIS A 240 -4.37 -7.69 0.07
C HIS A 240 -4.14 -7.45 1.57
N GLY A 241 -2.89 -7.48 1.95
CA GLY A 241 -2.41 -7.16 3.28
C GLY A 241 -0.89 -7.07 3.25
N THR A 242 -0.24 -7.16 4.40
CA THR A 242 1.22 -7.27 4.43
C THR A 242 1.68 -8.46 5.25
N LEU A 243 2.81 -9.02 4.89
CA LEU A 243 3.52 -9.95 5.75
C LEU A 243 3.96 -9.24 7.03
N GLU A 244 4.33 -10.00 8.04
CA GLU A 244 4.84 -9.48 9.29
C GLU A 244 6.27 -8.93 9.12
N ASN A 245 6.53 -7.74 9.66
CA ASN A 245 7.90 -7.25 9.80
C ASN A 245 8.57 -7.93 11.00
N HIS A 246 9.44 -8.89 10.73
CA HIS A 246 10.22 -9.62 11.75
C HIS A 246 11.73 -9.46 11.55
N ALA A 247 12.13 -8.42 10.79
CA ALA A 247 13.53 -8.12 10.56
C ALA A 247 14.26 -7.79 11.86
N LYS A 248 15.47 -8.35 12.02
CA LYS A 248 16.29 -8.20 13.23
C LYS A 248 16.99 -6.84 13.32
N ASP A 249 17.06 -6.10 12.23
CA ASP A 249 17.74 -4.80 12.17
C ASP A 249 16.91 -3.66 12.80
N ASN A 250 15.68 -3.95 13.22
CA ASN A 250 14.71 -2.98 13.76
C ASN A 250 14.46 -1.76 12.87
N LYS A 251 14.80 -1.84 11.58
CA LYS A 251 14.49 -0.77 10.64
C LYS A 251 13.00 -0.74 10.33
N ILE A 252 12.45 0.45 10.27
CA ILE A 252 11.05 0.62 9.88
C ILE A 252 10.89 0.39 8.36
N ARG A 253 9.79 -0.22 7.98
CA ARG A 253 9.30 -0.21 6.62
C ARG A 253 8.49 1.06 6.41
N LEU A 254 8.93 1.93 5.48
CA LEU A 254 8.20 3.13 5.09
C LEU A 254 7.55 2.89 3.72
N THR A 255 6.22 2.95 3.69
CA THR A 255 5.40 2.78 2.47
C THR A 255 4.23 3.75 2.50
N CYS A 256 3.62 4.02 1.35
CA CYS A 256 2.46 4.90 1.26
C CYS A 256 1.41 4.30 0.33
N ASP A 257 0.15 4.27 0.78
CA ASP A 257 -1.00 3.97 -0.07
C ASP A 257 -1.55 5.29 -0.62
N ILE A 258 -1.56 5.42 -1.93
CA ILE A 258 -1.98 6.60 -2.67
C ILE A 258 -3.10 6.16 -3.62
N ARG A 259 -4.14 6.98 -3.78
CA ARG A 259 -5.27 6.65 -4.65
C ARG A 259 -5.33 7.60 -5.83
N PHE A 260 -5.63 7.02 -6.99
CA PHE A 260 -5.82 7.74 -8.24
C PHE A 260 -7.10 7.27 -8.93
N GLN A 261 -7.72 8.18 -9.67
CA GLN A 261 -8.87 7.91 -10.53
C GLN A 261 -8.77 8.69 -11.84
N PRO A 262 -9.57 8.34 -12.87
CA PRO A 262 -9.71 9.21 -14.04
C PRO A 262 -10.22 10.59 -13.62
N LYS A 263 -9.63 11.64 -14.16
CA LYS A 263 -9.97 13.03 -13.80
C LYS A 263 -11.40 13.41 -14.18
N SER A 264 -11.98 12.74 -15.17
CA SER A 264 -13.36 12.95 -15.61
C SER A 264 -14.41 12.36 -14.68
N GLU A 265 -14.00 11.44 -13.79
CA GLU A 265 -14.92 10.75 -12.88
C GLU A 265 -15.16 11.57 -11.59
N PRO A 266 -16.36 11.45 -10.98
CA PRO A 266 -16.65 12.13 -9.73
C PRO A 266 -15.75 11.62 -8.61
N LYS A 267 -15.25 12.55 -7.78
CA LYS A 267 -14.46 12.22 -6.58
C LYS A 267 -15.39 11.86 -5.40
N ASP A 268 -14.91 10.95 -4.56
CA ASP A 268 -15.53 10.72 -3.26
C ASP A 268 -15.34 11.99 -2.39
N PRO A 269 -16.41 12.60 -1.86
CA PRO A 269 -16.33 13.90 -1.17
C PRO A 269 -15.56 13.85 0.15
N ARG A 270 -15.15 12.68 0.60
CA ARG A 270 -14.35 12.50 1.83
C ARG A 270 -12.85 12.68 1.60
N TYR A 271 -12.39 12.65 0.32
CA TYR A 271 -10.95 12.58 -0.02
C TYR A 271 -10.52 13.63 -1.04
#